data_6af3e399f76ee4aaad6f40fa2157413b
#
_entry.id   6af3e399f76ee4aaad6f40fa2157413b
#
_cell.length_a   1.000
_cell.length_b   1.000
_cell.length_c   1.000
_cell.angle_alpha   90.00
_cell.angle_beta   90.00
_cell.angle_gamma   90.00
#
_symmetry.space_group_name_H-M   'P 1'
#
loop_
_entity.id
_entity.type
_entity.pdbx_description
1 polymer ?
#
loop_
_entity_poly.entity_id
_entity_poly.type
_entity_poly.pdbx_seq_one_letter_code
_entity_poly.pdbx_strand_id
1 'polypeptide(L)'
;MALASFGIVGVSVELAMLRHWTSNLQLIAWLALVALAGTCVLVGRARSPSERRAARVVARPTAGLSPFGVLEHILSNFEAGALDAVCGDQWESLSLGQRWWLAATHGVGPPPPLAPGILL
;
A
#
# COMPACT_ATOMS: atom_id res chain seq x y z
N MET A 1 17.07 -0.72 10.10
CA MET A 1 17.42 -1.25 8.75
C MET A 1 16.90 -2.67 8.55
N ALA A 2 17.19 -3.65 9.43
CA ALA A 2 16.76 -5.05 9.25
C ALA A 2 15.23 -5.21 9.09
N LEU A 3 14.42 -4.56 9.92
CA LEU A 3 12.96 -4.60 9.82
C LEU A 3 12.43 -4.08 8.48
N ALA A 4 12.97 -2.94 8.01
CA ALA A 4 12.57 -2.37 6.72
C ALA A 4 12.94 -3.29 5.55
N SER A 5 14.14 -3.89 5.58
CA SER A 5 14.54 -4.85 4.54
C SER A 5 13.65 -6.09 4.55
N PHE A 6 13.31 -6.61 5.72
CA PHE A 6 12.40 -7.75 5.84
C PHE A 6 11.00 -7.42 5.32
N GLY A 7 10.47 -6.23 5.65
CA GLY A 7 9.19 -5.75 5.13
C GLY A 7 9.19 -5.62 3.60
N ILE A 8 10.24 -5.02 3.03
CA ILE A 8 10.37 -4.89 1.56
C ILE A 8 10.33 -6.27 0.89
N VAL A 9 11.09 -7.24 1.39
CA VAL A 9 11.10 -8.59 0.83
C VAL A 9 9.73 -9.26 0.95
N GLY A 10 9.11 -9.20 2.14
CA GLY A 10 7.79 -9.78 2.37
C GLY A 10 6.72 -9.23 1.44
N VAL A 11 6.62 -7.90 1.35
CA VAL A 11 5.65 -7.23 0.45
C VAL A 11 5.96 -7.52 -1.02
N SER A 12 7.26 -7.59 -1.41
CA SER A 12 7.62 -7.95 -2.80
C SER A 12 7.16 -9.36 -3.15
N VAL A 13 7.33 -10.32 -2.26
CA VAL A 13 6.86 -11.70 -2.45
C VAL A 13 5.33 -11.73 -2.55
N GLU A 14 4.63 -11.03 -1.67
CA GLU A 14 3.17 -10.95 -1.68
C GLU A 14 2.65 -10.35 -3.00
N LEU A 15 3.18 -9.20 -3.43
CA LEU A 15 2.80 -8.59 -4.71
C LEU A 15 3.10 -9.51 -5.91
N ALA A 16 4.19 -10.27 -5.85
CA ALA A 16 4.52 -11.23 -6.89
C ALA A 16 3.54 -12.41 -6.93
N MET A 17 3.18 -12.96 -5.76
CA MET A 17 2.20 -14.05 -5.65
C MET A 17 0.82 -13.62 -6.14
N LEU A 18 0.41 -12.38 -5.83
CA LEU A 18 -0.85 -11.79 -6.27
C LEU A 18 -0.82 -11.30 -7.72
N ARG A 19 0.29 -11.47 -8.45
CA ARG A 19 0.48 -10.97 -9.82
C ARG A 19 0.14 -9.47 -9.94
N HIS A 20 0.59 -8.69 -8.96
CA HIS A 20 0.25 -7.27 -8.82
C HIS A 20 1.03 -6.40 -9.85
N TRP A 21 0.85 -6.69 -11.14
CA TRP A 21 1.45 -5.97 -12.28
C TRP A 21 0.55 -5.93 -13.52
N THR A 22 -0.73 -6.26 -13.37
CA THR A 22 -1.67 -6.34 -14.50
C THR A 22 -2.26 -4.99 -14.88
N SER A 23 -2.09 -3.95 -14.05
CA SER A 23 -2.52 -2.59 -14.32
C SER A 23 -1.45 -1.56 -13.98
N ASN A 24 -1.55 -0.36 -14.58
CA ASN A 24 -0.62 0.74 -14.30
C ASN A 24 -0.66 1.19 -12.83
N LEU A 25 -1.82 1.14 -12.17
CA LEU A 25 -1.96 1.48 -10.75
C LEU A 25 -1.22 0.47 -9.87
N GLN A 26 -1.26 -0.81 -10.21
CA GLN A 26 -0.53 -1.84 -9.50
C GLN A 26 1.00 -1.68 -9.60
N LEU A 27 1.50 -1.13 -10.71
CA LEU A 27 2.92 -0.85 -10.86
C LEU A 27 3.42 0.25 -9.90
N ILE A 28 2.53 1.13 -9.41
CA ILE A 28 2.88 2.14 -8.41
C ILE A 28 3.39 1.50 -7.12
N ALA A 29 2.81 0.38 -6.70
CA ALA A 29 3.26 -0.37 -5.52
C ALA A 29 4.71 -0.87 -5.69
N TRP A 30 5.08 -1.37 -6.86
CA TRP A 30 6.45 -1.79 -7.18
C TRP A 30 7.42 -0.62 -7.19
N LEU A 31 7.02 0.52 -7.77
CA LEU A 31 7.83 1.75 -7.75
C LEU A 31 8.05 2.24 -6.31
N ALA A 32 7.02 2.17 -5.47
CA ALA A 32 7.14 2.53 -4.05
C ALA A 32 8.14 1.61 -3.32
N LEU A 33 8.11 0.30 -3.57
CA LEU A 33 9.08 -0.65 -2.99
C LEU A 33 10.51 -0.38 -3.46
N VAL A 34 10.72 -0.10 -4.74
CA VAL A 34 12.04 0.27 -5.29
C VAL A 34 12.55 1.57 -4.65
N ALA A 35 11.69 2.59 -4.52
CA ALA A 35 12.03 3.85 -3.88
C ALA A 35 12.36 3.66 -2.39
N LEU A 36 11.60 2.82 -1.68
CA LEU A 36 11.86 2.48 -0.29
C LEU A 36 13.19 1.73 -0.13
N ALA A 37 13.47 0.74 -0.98
CA ALA A 37 14.75 0.02 -0.99
C ALA A 37 15.92 0.97 -1.25
N GLY A 38 15.79 1.86 -2.24
CA GLY A 38 16.76 2.92 -2.52
C GLY A 38 17.00 3.84 -1.33
N THR A 39 15.92 4.26 -0.65
CA THR A 39 15.99 5.06 0.58
C THR A 39 16.75 4.33 1.68
N CYS A 40 16.47 3.05 1.91
CA CYS A 40 17.18 2.22 2.89
C CYS A 40 18.69 2.15 2.59
N VAL A 41 19.06 1.98 1.31
CA VAL A 41 20.47 1.97 0.89
C VAL A 41 21.12 3.33 1.13
N LEU A 42 20.47 4.43 0.76
CA LEU A 42 20.98 5.79 0.98
C LEU A 42 21.18 6.09 2.46
N VAL A 43 20.18 5.77 3.30
CA VAL A 43 20.29 5.95 4.76
C VAL A 43 21.42 5.10 5.34
N GLY A 44 21.52 3.83 4.91
CA GLY A 44 22.55 2.92 5.39
C GLY A 44 23.99 3.31 5.03
N ARG A 45 24.15 4.02 3.90
CA ARG A 45 25.46 4.51 3.41
C ARG A 45 25.79 5.93 3.87
N ALA A 46 24.82 6.69 4.36
CA ALA A 46 25.00 8.09 4.72
C ALA A 46 25.97 8.26 5.89
N ARG A 47 27.14 8.86 5.62
CA ARG A 47 28.21 9.14 6.59
C ARG A 47 28.18 10.60 7.06
N SER A 48 27.66 11.51 6.24
CA SER A 48 27.60 12.94 6.52
C SER A 48 26.18 13.43 6.80
N PRO A 49 26.01 14.59 7.47
CA PRO A 49 24.70 15.22 7.67
C PRO A 49 24.01 15.58 6.36
N SER A 50 24.76 15.97 5.33
CA SER A 50 24.22 16.30 4.00
C SER A 50 23.65 15.07 3.30
N GLU A 51 24.33 13.92 3.35
CA GLU A 51 23.84 12.66 2.79
C GLU A 51 22.58 12.20 3.50
N ARG A 52 22.52 12.31 4.82
CA ARG A 52 21.28 12.03 5.60
C ARG A 52 20.13 12.96 5.23
N ARG A 53 20.42 14.22 4.89
CA ARG A 53 19.42 15.17 4.42
C ARG A 53 18.89 14.76 3.05
N ALA A 54 19.79 14.40 2.11
CA ALA A 54 19.42 13.90 0.79
C ALA A 54 18.53 12.64 0.89
N ALA A 55 18.92 11.67 1.72
CA ALA A 55 18.12 10.47 1.95
C ALA A 55 16.70 10.78 2.45
N ARG A 56 16.55 11.76 3.37
CA ARG A 56 15.23 12.21 3.85
C ARG A 56 14.39 12.88 2.77
N VAL A 57 15.01 13.61 1.86
CA VAL A 57 14.30 14.23 0.72
C VAL A 57 13.74 13.16 -0.21
N VAL A 58 14.47 12.09 -0.46
CA VAL A 58 14.00 10.95 -1.26
C VAL A 58 12.92 10.14 -0.52
N ALA A 59 13.01 10.01 0.80
CA ALA A 59 12.04 9.27 1.60
C ALA A 59 10.64 9.92 1.63
N ARG A 60 10.54 11.25 1.58
CA ARG A 60 9.27 11.98 1.69
C ARG A 60 8.23 11.62 0.62
N PRO A 61 8.57 11.61 -0.69
CA PRO A 61 7.64 11.18 -1.72
C PRO A 61 7.19 9.73 -1.53
N THR A 62 8.11 8.85 -1.12
CA THR A 62 7.80 7.43 -0.89
C THR A 62 6.76 7.27 0.22
N ALA A 63 6.89 8.01 1.33
CA ALA A 63 5.90 8.02 2.40
C ALA A 63 4.53 8.55 1.92
N GLY A 64 4.51 9.49 0.97
CA GLY A 64 3.27 9.99 0.37
C GLY A 64 2.53 8.98 -0.52
N LEU A 65 3.23 7.99 -1.08
CA LEU A 65 2.61 6.94 -1.89
C LEU A 65 1.76 5.95 -1.06
N SER A 66 2.07 5.78 0.22
CA SER A 66 1.35 4.83 1.08
C SER A 66 -0.10 5.24 1.34
N PRO A 67 -0.43 6.49 1.74
CA PRO A 67 -1.82 6.94 1.85
C PRO A 67 -2.59 6.82 0.53
N PHE A 68 -1.93 7.08 -0.61
CA PHE A 68 -2.53 6.91 -1.92
C PHE A 68 -2.90 5.43 -2.16
N GLY A 69 -2.00 4.49 -1.88
CA GLY A 69 -2.27 3.06 -2.00
C GLY A 69 -3.43 2.61 -1.09
N VAL A 70 -3.50 3.10 0.15
CA VAL A 70 -4.63 2.82 1.06
C VAL A 70 -5.94 3.33 0.45
N LEU A 71 -5.97 4.54 -0.07
CA LEU A 71 -7.16 5.11 -0.69
C LEU A 71 -7.63 4.30 -1.89
N GLU A 72 -6.72 3.91 -2.78
CA GLU A 72 -7.01 3.06 -3.94
C GLU A 72 -7.62 1.71 -3.54
N HIS A 73 -7.10 1.07 -2.49
CA HIS A 73 -7.69 -0.16 -1.98
C HIS A 73 -9.09 0.04 -1.40
N ILE A 74 -9.32 1.12 -0.65
CA ILE A 74 -10.65 1.44 -0.12
C ILE A 74 -11.63 1.71 -1.26
N LEU A 75 -11.24 2.48 -2.27
CA LEU A 75 -12.07 2.77 -3.44
C LEU A 75 -12.42 1.48 -4.20
N SER A 76 -11.43 0.63 -4.47
CA SER A 76 -11.63 -0.66 -5.12
C SER A 76 -12.58 -1.57 -4.35
N ASN A 77 -12.43 -1.64 -3.01
CA ASN A 77 -13.35 -2.40 -2.16
C ASN A 77 -14.76 -1.80 -2.17
N PHE A 78 -14.88 -0.48 -2.21
CA PHE A 78 -16.17 0.20 -2.29
C PHE A 78 -16.89 -0.14 -3.60
N GLU A 79 -16.20 -0.11 -4.73
CA GLU A 79 -16.74 -0.46 -6.03
C GLU A 79 -17.13 -1.94 -6.12
N ALA A 80 -16.34 -2.82 -5.50
CA ALA A 80 -16.59 -4.25 -5.48
C ALA A 80 -17.52 -4.71 -4.35
N GLY A 81 -18.03 -3.82 -3.51
CA GLY A 81 -18.76 -4.17 -2.29
C GLY A 81 -20.01 -5.04 -2.51
N ALA A 82 -20.71 -4.88 -3.64
CA ALA A 82 -21.84 -5.75 -4.00
C ALA A 82 -21.42 -7.20 -4.33
N LEU A 83 -20.13 -7.45 -4.55
CA LEU A 83 -19.58 -8.79 -4.82
C LEU A 83 -18.99 -9.44 -3.55
N ASP A 84 -19.06 -8.77 -2.42
CA ASP A 84 -18.55 -9.30 -1.15
C ASP A 84 -19.39 -10.50 -0.68
N ALA A 85 -18.72 -11.58 -0.28
CA ALA A 85 -19.38 -12.81 0.12
C ALA A 85 -20.18 -12.69 1.43
N VAL A 86 -19.93 -11.67 2.23
CA VAL A 86 -20.54 -11.49 3.57
C VAL A 86 -21.62 -10.41 3.55
N CYS A 87 -21.38 -9.30 2.91
CA CYS A 87 -22.27 -8.14 2.93
C CYS A 87 -22.82 -7.73 1.55
N GLY A 88 -22.47 -8.45 0.48
CA GLY A 88 -22.89 -8.12 -0.88
C GLY A 88 -24.40 -8.05 -1.06
N ASP A 89 -25.13 -9.01 -0.52
CA ASP A 89 -26.61 -9.06 -0.61
C ASP A 89 -27.29 -7.86 0.05
N GLN A 90 -26.64 -7.24 1.05
CA GLN A 90 -27.15 -6.10 1.79
C GLN A 90 -26.53 -4.77 1.33
N TRP A 91 -25.55 -4.81 0.43
CA TRP A 91 -24.75 -3.66 0.05
C TRP A 91 -25.61 -2.45 -0.35
N GLU A 92 -26.62 -2.65 -1.17
CA GLU A 92 -27.50 -1.58 -1.63
C GLU A 92 -28.41 -1.01 -0.53
N SER A 93 -28.68 -1.77 0.51
CA SER A 93 -29.49 -1.34 1.66
C SER A 93 -28.69 -0.55 2.71
N LEU A 94 -27.37 -0.62 2.67
CA LEU A 94 -26.48 0.08 3.60
C LEU A 94 -26.44 1.58 3.30
N SER A 95 -26.35 2.39 4.37
CA SER A 95 -26.05 3.81 4.23
C SER A 95 -24.66 4.04 3.65
N LEU A 96 -24.45 5.18 3.00
CA LEU A 96 -23.15 5.54 2.41
C LEU A 96 -21.99 5.44 3.42
N GLY A 97 -22.20 5.89 4.66
CA GLY A 97 -21.19 5.79 5.72
C GLY A 97 -20.85 4.34 6.10
N GLN A 98 -21.84 3.45 6.12
CA GLN A 98 -21.61 2.02 6.36
C GLN A 98 -20.86 1.36 5.21
N ARG A 99 -21.19 1.68 3.96
CA ARG A 99 -20.45 1.19 2.78
C ARG A 99 -18.98 1.61 2.85
N TRP A 100 -18.69 2.88 3.16
CA TRP A 100 -17.31 3.36 3.33
C TRP A 100 -16.59 2.68 4.49
N TRP A 101 -17.26 2.50 5.61
CA TRP A 101 -16.68 1.78 6.75
C TRP A 101 -16.31 0.34 6.39
N LEU A 102 -17.22 -0.38 5.74
CA LEU A 102 -16.95 -1.75 5.28
C LEU A 102 -15.83 -1.78 4.25
N ALA A 103 -15.83 -0.90 3.26
CA ALA A 103 -14.76 -0.81 2.28
C ALA A 103 -13.39 -0.54 2.89
N ALA A 104 -13.33 0.19 3.99
CA ALA A 104 -12.08 0.50 4.70
C ALA A 104 -11.62 -0.60 5.65
N THR A 105 -12.54 -1.45 6.15
CA THR A 105 -12.24 -2.43 7.21
C THR A 105 -12.35 -3.88 6.75
N HIS A 106 -13.10 -4.15 5.68
CA HIS A 106 -13.26 -5.48 5.09
C HIS A 106 -12.62 -5.50 3.71
N GLY A 107 -11.82 -6.50 3.44
CA GLY A 107 -11.27 -6.70 2.09
C GLY A 107 -12.27 -7.46 1.23
N VAL A 108 -12.71 -6.85 0.14
CA VAL A 108 -13.38 -7.55 -0.96
C VAL A 108 -12.29 -8.12 -1.85
N GLY A 109 -11.77 -9.29 -1.51
CA GLY A 109 -10.64 -9.88 -2.24
C GLY A 109 -9.39 -10.05 -1.37
N PRO A 110 -8.27 -10.50 -1.97
CA PRO A 110 -7.13 -10.99 -1.19
C PRO A 110 -6.38 -9.96 -0.33
N PRO A 111 -6.11 -8.70 -0.73
CA PRO A 111 -5.35 -7.81 0.16
C PRO A 111 -6.23 -6.96 1.06
N PRO A 112 -5.94 -6.89 2.37
CA PRO A 112 -6.62 -5.96 3.25
C PRO A 112 -6.31 -4.50 2.84
N PRO A 113 -7.30 -3.57 2.97
CA PRO A 113 -7.16 -2.19 2.48
C PRO A 113 -6.03 -1.41 3.15
N LEU A 114 -5.64 -1.78 4.37
CA LEU A 114 -4.57 -1.13 5.12
C LEU A 114 -3.17 -1.71 4.85
N ALA A 115 -3.05 -2.76 4.04
CA ALA A 115 -1.75 -3.36 3.72
C ALA A 115 -0.71 -2.35 3.20
N PRO A 116 -1.04 -1.36 2.32
CA PRO A 116 -0.09 -0.34 1.90
C PRO A 116 0.40 0.57 3.03
N GLY A 117 -0.37 0.70 4.12
CA GLY A 117 0.00 1.49 5.30
C GLY A 117 1.20 0.94 6.07
N ILE A 118 1.53 -0.32 5.90
CA ILE A 118 2.70 -0.96 6.56
C ILE A 118 4.02 -0.36 6.08
N LEU A 119 4.02 0.32 4.95
CA LEU A 119 5.21 0.97 4.37
C LEU A 119 5.50 2.37 4.95
N LEU A 120 4.61 2.91 5.81
CA LEU A 120 4.82 4.18 6.51
C LEU A 120 5.77 4.02 7.68
#